data_783ec5a64314b3acbc5043b03b5fac98
#
_entry.id   783ec5a64314b3acbc5043b03b5fac98
#
_cell.length_a   1.000
_cell.length_b   1.000
_cell.length_c   1.000
_cell.angle_alpha   90.00
_cell.angle_beta   90.00
_cell.angle_gamma   90.00
#
_symmetry.space_group_name_H-M   'P 1'
#
loop_
_entity.id
_entity.type
_entity.pdbx_description
1 polymer ?
#
loop_
_entity_poly.entity_id
_entity_poly.type
_entity_poly.pdbx_seq_one_letter_code
_entity_poly.pdbx_strand_id
1 'polypeptide(L)'
;GAFVMPRFCDSHTHLVWAGSREQEFEDKLQGLSYAEIAARGGGILNSADRLHETSEEDLFEQTMRRAEEIWQKGTGCVEIKSGYGLTTEDELKILRVAQRVKAHSPLRIVTTFLGAHAVGRAYKGRQSEYVDLVINEMMPRVAAEGLADFVDVFCDEGFFTPEETDRILEAGEKYGMKGKIHADELAFSGGSRVAIAHGALSADHLEALPEEGIEQFRGAVTMP
;
A
#
# COMPACT_ATOMS: atom_id res chain seq x y z
N GLY A 1 -6.02 -25.92 31.17
CA GLY A 1 -6.97 -24.97 30.59
C GLY A 1 -6.41 -24.32 29.34
N ALA A 2 -7.28 -23.98 28.39
CA ALA A 2 -6.90 -23.26 27.19
C ALA A 2 -7.47 -21.83 27.24
N PHE A 3 -6.78 -20.87 26.65
CA PHE A 3 -7.31 -19.52 26.45
C PHE A 3 -7.99 -19.45 25.09
N VAL A 4 -9.13 -18.74 25.04
CA VAL A 4 -9.83 -18.42 23.81
C VAL A 4 -9.78 -16.90 23.64
N MET A 5 -9.30 -16.45 22.50
CA MET A 5 -9.18 -15.04 22.16
C MET A 5 -9.53 -14.80 20.68
N PRO A 6 -9.94 -13.59 20.28
CA PRO A 6 -10.09 -13.24 18.86
C PRO A 6 -8.77 -13.42 18.12
N ARG A 7 -8.84 -13.73 16.82
CA ARG A 7 -7.65 -13.71 15.95
C ARG A 7 -7.18 -12.28 15.73
N PHE A 8 -5.90 -12.14 15.43
CA PHE A 8 -5.31 -10.84 15.09
C PHE A 8 -5.87 -10.30 13.77
N CYS A 9 -5.95 -8.97 13.70
CA CYS A 9 -6.24 -8.26 12.47
C CYS A 9 -4.98 -7.46 12.09
N ASP A 10 -4.45 -7.72 10.90
CA ASP A 10 -3.32 -6.99 10.33
C ASP A 10 -3.87 -5.99 9.31
N SER A 11 -3.85 -4.71 9.68
CA SER A 11 -4.49 -3.63 8.93
C SER A 11 -3.59 -2.95 7.90
N HIS A 12 -2.37 -3.46 7.68
CA HIS A 12 -1.43 -2.87 6.73
C HIS A 12 -0.45 -3.93 6.23
N THR A 13 -0.71 -4.52 5.07
CA THR A 13 0.23 -5.43 4.43
C THR A 13 0.32 -5.21 2.93
N HIS A 14 1.50 -5.55 2.37
CA HIS A 14 1.75 -5.73 0.94
C HIS A 14 2.01 -7.21 0.67
N LEU A 15 1.02 -8.08 0.89
CA LEU A 15 1.21 -9.54 0.89
C LEU A 15 1.52 -10.09 -0.51
N VAL A 16 1.09 -9.40 -1.58
CA VAL A 16 1.36 -9.79 -2.98
C VAL A 16 2.63 -9.11 -3.47
N TRP A 17 3.72 -9.86 -3.49
CA TRP A 17 5.02 -9.40 -3.97
C TRP A 17 5.82 -10.56 -4.56
N ALA A 18 6.79 -10.24 -5.44
CA ALA A 18 7.68 -11.20 -6.08
C ALA A 18 9.12 -11.05 -5.58
N GLY A 19 9.86 -12.17 -5.54
CA GLY A 19 11.25 -12.20 -5.10
C GLY A 19 11.40 -12.10 -3.58
N SER A 20 12.47 -11.51 -3.13
CA SER A 20 12.77 -11.25 -1.72
C SER A 20 13.62 -10.00 -1.56
N ARG A 21 13.68 -9.47 -0.35
CA ARG A 21 14.42 -8.25 -0.01
C ARG A 21 15.43 -8.48 1.12
N GLU A 22 15.89 -9.72 1.30
CA GLU A 22 16.85 -10.06 2.37
C GLU A 22 18.13 -9.23 2.28
N GLN A 23 18.63 -8.99 1.06
CA GLN A 23 19.82 -8.18 0.85
C GLN A 23 19.63 -6.75 1.35
N GLU A 24 18.45 -6.17 1.13
CA GLU A 24 18.14 -4.83 1.63
C GLU A 24 18.09 -4.79 3.17
N PHE A 25 17.63 -5.88 3.79
CA PHE A 25 17.66 -6.01 5.24
C PHE A 25 19.09 -6.08 5.77
N GLU A 26 19.97 -6.87 5.13
CA GLU A 26 21.40 -6.92 5.46
C GLU A 26 22.06 -5.54 5.29
N ASP A 27 21.75 -4.82 4.20
CA ASP A 27 22.26 -3.49 3.94
C ASP A 27 21.82 -2.50 5.04
N LYS A 28 20.58 -2.58 5.51
CA LYS A 28 20.09 -1.79 6.66
C LYS A 28 20.84 -2.12 7.94
N LEU A 29 21.11 -3.38 8.22
CA LEU A 29 21.92 -3.80 9.39
C LEU A 29 23.36 -3.28 9.32
N GLN A 30 23.89 -3.08 8.12
CA GLN A 30 25.18 -2.45 7.87
C GLN A 30 25.18 -0.92 7.98
N GLY A 31 24.00 -0.33 8.22
CA GLY A 31 23.82 1.11 8.42
C GLY A 31 23.57 1.91 7.14
N LEU A 32 23.24 1.25 6.02
CA LEU A 32 22.89 1.97 4.80
C LEU A 32 21.53 2.66 4.94
N SER A 33 21.47 3.88 4.46
CA SER A 33 20.21 4.62 4.35
C SER A 33 19.30 4.05 3.23
N TYR A 34 18.03 4.36 3.31
CA TYR A 34 17.06 3.99 2.25
C TYR A 34 17.51 4.49 0.86
N ALA A 35 18.04 5.72 0.77
CA ALA A 35 18.53 6.28 -0.48
C ALA A 35 19.72 5.50 -1.06
N GLU A 36 20.65 5.04 -0.21
CA GLU A 36 21.79 4.23 -0.64
C GLU A 36 21.35 2.84 -1.11
N ILE A 37 20.38 2.22 -0.43
CA ILE A 37 19.79 0.94 -0.83
C ILE A 37 19.08 1.08 -2.18
N ALA A 38 18.28 2.14 -2.35
CA ALA A 38 17.60 2.42 -3.61
C ALA A 38 18.60 2.66 -4.77
N ALA A 39 19.71 3.38 -4.51
CA ALA A 39 20.78 3.60 -5.50
C ALA A 39 21.49 2.31 -5.93
N ARG A 40 21.50 1.28 -5.06
CA ARG A 40 22.02 -0.07 -5.37
C ARG A 40 21.03 -0.95 -6.12
N GLY A 41 19.86 -0.43 -6.48
CA GLY A 41 18.81 -1.14 -7.19
C GLY A 41 17.79 -1.83 -6.28
N GLY A 42 17.75 -1.49 -5.00
CA GLY A 42 16.71 -1.90 -4.06
C GLY A 42 15.45 -1.02 -4.09
N GLY A 43 14.58 -1.23 -3.12
CA GLY A 43 13.38 -0.42 -2.92
C GLY A 43 12.18 -0.83 -3.78
N ILE A 44 11.17 0.05 -3.81
CA ILE A 44 9.88 -0.20 -4.45
C ILE A 44 10.03 -0.51 -5.94
N LEU A 45 10.90 0.22 -6.66
CA LEU A 45 11.09 0.05 -8.10
C LEU A 45 11.68 -1.32 -8.46
N ASN A 46 12.58 -1.85 -7.65
CA ASN A 46 13.12 -3.21 -7.86
C ASN A 46 12.06 -4.28 -7.62
N SER A 47 11.22 -4.09 -6.61
CA SER A 47 10.08 -4.98 -6.35
C SER A 47 9.09 -4.95 -7.51
N ALA A 48 8.86 -3.78 -8.10
CA ALA A 48 7.98 -3.63 -9.27
C ALA A 48 8.54 -4.33 -10.51
N ASP A 49 9.84 -4.20 -10.80
CA ASP A 49 10.48 -4.88 -11.91
C ASP A 49 10.33 -6.41 -11.81
N ARG A 50 10.58 -6.98 -10.62
CA ARG A 50 10.41 -8.42 -10.37
C ARG A 50 8.96 -8.87 -10.47
N LEU A 51 8.03 -8.07 -9.98
CA LEU A 51 6.60 -8.35 -10.06
C LEU A 51 6.12 -8.33 -11.51
N HIS A 52 6.62 -7.39 -12.32
CA HIS A 52 6.31 -7.30 -13.75
C HIS A 52 6.65 -8.61 -14.49
N GLU A 53 7.81 -9.18 -14.21
CA GLU A 53 8.29 -10.42 -14.83
C GLU A 53 7.61 -11.69 -14.28
N THR A 54 6.91 -11.61 -13.14
CA THR A 54 6.29 -12.76 -12.49
C THR A 54 4.86 -12.96 -12.99
N SER A 55 4.53 -14.19 -13.32
CA SER A 55 3.18 -14.54 -13.75
C SER A 55 2.14 -14.37 -12.64
N GLU A 56 0.89 -14.13 -13.00
CA GLU A 56 -0.21 -14.04 -12.02
C GLU A 56 -0.35 -15.34 -11.22
N GLU A 57 -0.12 -16.50 -11.84
CA GLU A 57 -0.20 -17.80 -11.17
C GLU A 57 0.90 -17.98 -10.13
N ASP A 58 2.16 -17.67 -10.49
CA ASP A 58 3.27 -17.74 -9.55
C ASP A 58 3.09 -16.77 -8.37
N LEU A 59 2.57 -15.55 -8.64
CA LEU A 59 2.24 -14.60 -7.58
C LEU A 59 1.15 -15.13 -6.66
N PHE A 60 0.12 -15.76 -7.22
CA PHE A 60 -0.95 -16.37 -6.45
C PHE A 60 -0.42 -17.49 -5.54
N GLU A 61 0.36 -18.42 -6.09
CA GLU A 61 0.94 -19.52 -5.30
C GLU A 61 1.85 -19.01 -4.18
N GLN A 62 2.69 -18.02 -4.48
CA GLN A 62 3.57 -17.41 -3.46
C GLN A 62 2.74 -16.72 -2.37
N THR A 63 1.69 -16.00 -2.75
CA THR A 63 0.84 -15.28 -1.80
C THR A 63 0.01 -16.23 -0.95
N MET A 64 -0.48 -17.35 -1.52
CA MET A 64 -1.18 -18.38 -0.75
C MET A 64 -0.29 -18.99 0.33
N ARG A 65 0.99 -19.24 0.05
CA ARG A 65 1.94 -19.74 1.09
C ARG A 65 2.09 -18.74 2.24
N ARG A 66 2.19 -17.42 1.94
CA ARG A 66 2.25 -16.37 2.96
C ARG A 66 0.94 -16.28 3.75
N ALA A 67 -0.18 -16.35 3.06
CA ALA A 67 -1.51 -16.33 3.69
C ALA A 67 -1.70 -17.51 4.66
N GLU A 68 -1.28 -18.70 4.30
CA GLU A 68 -1.30 -19.86 5.17
C GLU A 68 -0.39 -19.66 6.39
N GLU A 69 0.82 -19.14 6.20
CA GLU A 69 1.77 -18.87 7.28
C GLU A 69 1.19 -17.90 8.32
N ILE A 70 0.64 -16.76 7.89
CA ILE A 70 0.06 -15.79 8.83
C ILE A 70 -1.19 -16.32 9.50
N TRP A 71 -2.00 -17.13 8.80
CA TRP A 71 -3.15 -17.81 9.39
C TRP A 71 -2.72 -18.76 10.51
N GLN A 72 -1.69 -19.56 10.29
CA GLN A 72 -1.14 -20.48 11.30
C GLN A 72 -0.58 -19.73 12.52
N LYS A 73 -0.05 -18.52 12.32
CA LYS A 73 0.44 -17.63 13.38
C LYS A 73 -0.66 -16.88 14.14
N GLY A 74 -1.92 -17.02 13.73
CA GLY A 74 -3.05 -16.48 14.47
C GLY A 74 -3.73 -15.26 13.82
N THR A 75 -3.28 -14.76 12.66
CA THR A 75 -3.97 -13.71 11.90
C THR A 75 -5.26 -14.27 11.32
N GLY A 76 -6.37 -13.55 11.49
CA GLY A 76 -7.69 -13.93 10.97
C GLY A 76 -8.25 -12.91 9.98
N CYS A 77 -7.75 -11.68 10.03
CA CYS A 77 -8.12 -10.61 9.12
C CYS A 77 -6.85 -9.92 8.62
N VAL A 78 -6.80 -9.58 7.33
CA VAL A 78 -5.64 -8.90 6.73
C VAL A 78 -6.10 -7.93 5.65
N GLU A 79 -5.48 -6.76 5.63
CA GLU A 79 -5.52 -5.87 4.48
C GLU A 79 -4.41 -6.23 3.51
N ILE A 80 -4.73 -6.32 2.21
CA ILE A 80 -3.75 -6.49 1.15
C ILE A 80 -3.77 -5.25 0.26
N LYS A 81 -2.69 -4.49 0.30
CA LYS A 81 -2.47 -3.33 -0.58
C LYS A 81 -1.76 -3.75 -1.86
N SER A 82 -2.10 -3.12 -2.98
CA SER A 82 -1.27 -3.12 -4.19
C SER A 82 -0.05 -2.19 -4.01
N GLY A 83 0.52 -1.66 -5.09
CA GLY A 83 1.57 -0.63 -4.99
C GLY A 83 2.96 -1.10 -5.41
N TYR A 84 3.13 -2.36 -5.76
CA TYR A 84 4.36 -2.87 -6.37
C TYR A 84 4.20 -3.16 -7.88
N GLY A 85 3.10 -2.71 -8.49
CA GLY A 85 2.90 -2.81 -9.93
C GLY A 85 3.46 -1.61 -10.69
N LEU A 86 3.07 -0.42 -10.25
CA LEU A 86 3.44 0.89 -10.83
C LEU A 86 3.13 1.05 -12.33
N THR A 87 2.35 0.13 -12.87
CA THR A 87 1.72 0.17 -14.18
C THR A 87 0.26 -0.26 -14.04
N THR A 88 -0.59 0.13 -14.97
CA THR A 88 -2.01 -0.25 -14.91
C THR A 88 -2.19 -1.76 -14.85
N GLU A 89 -1.50 -2.51 -15.71
CA GLU A 89 -1.66 -3.96 -15.79
C GLU A 89 -1.13 -4.68 -14.55
N ASP A 90 -0.01 -4.24 -13.99
CA ASP A 90 0.59 -4.90 -12.84
C ASP A 90 -0.14 -4.57 -11.53
N GLU A 91 -0.68 -3.35 -11.38
CA GLU A 91 -1.55 -3.01 -10.23
C GLU A 91 -2.83 -3.86 -10.25
N LEU A 92 -3.47 -4.02 -11.42
CA LEU A 92 -4.62 -4.91 -11.58
C LEU A 92 -4.25 -6.37 -11.31
N LYS A 93 -3.08 -6.83 -11.78
CA LYS A 93 -2.57 -8.19 -11.51
C LYS A 93 -2.45 -8.45 -10.01
N ILE A 94 -1.86 -7.52 -9.24
CA ILE A 94 -1.77 -7.65 -7.77
C ILE A 94 -3.15 -7.78 -7.14
N LEU A 95 -4.07 -6.89 -7.50
CA LEU A 95 -5.41 -6.88 -6.91
C LEU A 95 -6.23 -8.12 -7.31
N ARG A 96 -6.10 -8.61 -8.54
CA ARG A 96 -6.71 -9.89 -8.97
C ARG A 96 -6.15 -11.07 -8.17
N VAL A 97 -4.84 -11.12 -7.94
CA VAL A 97 -4.23 -12.12 -7.05
C VAL A 97 -4.79 -12.01 -5.64
N ALA A 98 -4.91 -10.81 -5.08
CA ALA A 98 -5.48 -10.61 -3.75
C ALA A 98 -6.94 -11.12 -3.66
N GLN A 99 -7.76 -10.88 -4.69
CA GLN A 99 -9.13 -11.41 -4.77
C GLN A 99 -9.15 -12.94 -4.89
N ARG A 100 -8.22 -13.54 -5.62
CA ARG A 100 -8.08 -15.00 -5.69
C ARG A 100 -7.70 -15.59 -4.33
N VAL A 101 -6.76 -14.96 -3.62
CA VAL A 101 -6.37 -15.37 -2.26
C VAL A 101 -7.56 -15.25 -1.30
N LYS A 102 -8.36 -14.18 -1.39
CA LYS A 102 -9.60 -13.99 -0.61
C LYS A 102 -10.60 -15.14 -0.82
N ALA A 103 -10.70 -15.64 -2.05
CA ALA A 103 -11.60 -16.74 -2.38
C ALA A 103 -11.10 -18.13 -1.93
N HIS A 104 -9.79 -18.31 -1.72
CA HIS A 104 -9.17 -19.62 -1.49
C HIS A 104 -8.53 -19.77 -0.10
N SER A 105 -8.50 -18.72 0.72
CA SER A 105 -7.93 -18.76 2.07
C SER A 105 -9.02 -18.61 3.14
N PRO A 106 -8.76 -19.05 4.38
CA PRO A 106 -9.68 -18.83 5.50
C PRO A 106 -9.62 -17.41 6.07
N LEU A 107 -8.72 -16.56 5.56
CA LEU A 107 -8.55 -15.18 6.00
C LEU A 107 -9.71 -14.30 5.56
N ARG A 108 -10.17 -13.41 6.43
CA ARG A 108 -10.95 -12.26 6.02
C ARG A 108 -10.01 -11.24 5.37
N ILE A 109 -10.15 -11.02 4.07
CA ILE A 109 -9.29 -10.11 3.32
C ILE A 109 -10.08 -8.88 2.88
N VAL A 110 -9.51 -7.70 3.08
CA VAL A 110 -9.89 -6.44 2.45
C VAL A 110 -8.76 -6.02 1.51
N THR A 111 -9.10 -5.34 0.42
CA THR A 111 -8.13 -4.97 -0.62
C THR A 111 -8.05 -3.46 -0.78
N THR A 112 -6.84 -2.96 -0.96
CA THR A 112 -6.55 -1.53 -1.09
C THR A 112 -5.77 -1.27 -2.36
N PHE A 113 -6.28 -0.37 -3.20
CA PHE A 113 -5.57 0.12 -4.36
C PHE A 113 -4.55 1.20 -3.95
N LEU A 114 -3.28 0.93 -4.18
CA LEU A 114 -2.15 1.83 -3.88
C LEU A 114 -1.31 2.09 -5.14
N GLY A 115 -1.95 2.50 -6.24
CA GLY A 115 -1.23 2.88 -7.46
C GLY A 115 -0.22 4.02 -7.25
N ALA A 116 -0.48 4.87 -6.28
CA ALA A 116 0.39 5.97 -5.87
C ALA A 116 1.33 5.58 -4.70
N HIS A 117 2.07 4.48 -4.83
CA HIS A 117 3.12 4.06 -3.90
C HIS A 117 4.49 4.64 -4.26
N ALA A 118 4.80 4.71 -5.54
CA ALA A 118 5.95 5.40 -6.11
C ALA A 118 5.65 5.76 -7.56
N VAL A 119 6.45 6.63 -8.16
CA VAL A 119 6.34 6.95 -9.58
C VAL A 119 6.98 5.85 -10.41
N GLY A 120 6.21 5.22 -11.30
CA GLY A 120 6.72 4.17 -12.17
C GLY A 120 7.85 4.65 -13.08
N ARG A 121 8.79 3.75 -13.43
CA ARG A 121 10.01 4.09 -14.21
C ARG A 121 9.72 4.83 -15.51
N ALA A 122 8.63 4.48 -16.21
CA ALA A 122 8.22 5.12 -17.46
C ALA A 122 7.85 6.61 -17.27
N TYR A 123 7.56 7.02 -16.05
CA TYR A 123 7.14 8.38 -15.70
C TYR A 123 8.20 9.15 -14.90
N LYS A 124 9.46 8.67 -14.87
CA LYS A 124 10.54 9.37 -14.15
C LYS A 124 10.63 10.83 -14.56
N GLY A 125 10.52 11.74 -13.57
CA GLY A 125 10.50 13.19 -13.79
C GLY A 125 9.18 13.75 -14.35
N ARG A 126 8.11 12.94 -14.43
CA ARG A 126 6.78 13.31 -14.91
C ARG A 126 5.68 12.88 -13.92
N GLN A 127 5.88 13.23 -12.65
CA GLN A 127 5.01 12.77 -11.55
C GLN A 127 3.55 13.18 -11.73
N SER A 128 3.28 14.40 -12.21
CA SER A 128 1.90 14.85 -12.45
C SER A 128 1.19 13.99 -13.51
N GLU A 129 1.90 13.56 -14.58
CA GLU A 129 1.34 12.65 -15.58
C GLU A 129 1.09 11.25 -14.99
N TYR A 130 1.92 10.81 -14.04
CA TYR A 130 1.69 9.55 -13.33
C TYR A 130 0.47 9.62 -12.41
N VAL A 131 0.27 10.73 -11.71
CA VAL A 131 -0.96 10.99 -10.93
C VAL A 131 -2.19 10.95 -11.84
N ASP A 132 -2.10 11.56 -13.01
CA ASP A 132 -3.19 11.51 -14.00
C ASP A 132 -3.45 10.08 -14.51
N LEU A 133 -2.41 9.24 -14.70
CA LEU A 133 -2.55 7.82 -15.01
C LEU A 133 -3.28 7.06 -13.89
N VAL A 134 -2.90 7.29 -12.63
CA VAL A 134 -3.55 6.68 -11.47
C VAL A 134 -5.04 7.01 -11.42
N ILE A 135 -5.37 8.30 -11.60
CA ILE A 135 -6.75 8.81 -11.49
C ILE A 135 -7.61 8.41 -12.69
N ASN A 136 -7.08 8.56 -13.91
CA ASN A 136 -7.90 8.51 -15.13
C ASN A 136 -7.85 7.14 -15.85
N GLU A 137 -6.91 6.26 -15.49
CA GLU A 137 -6.78 4.94 -16.11
C GLU A 137 -6.81 3.80 -15.09
N MET A 138 -5.91 3.80 -14.10
CA MET A 138 -5.83 2.69 -13.13
C MET A 138 -7.11 2.58 -12.32
N MET A 139 -7.51 3.66 -11.65
CA MET A 139 -8.63 3.69 -10.72
C MET A 139 -9.98 3.32 -11.36
N PRO A 140 -10.36 3.83 -12.54
CA PRO A 140 -11.57 3.40 -13.25
C PRO A 140 -11.58 1.89 -13.54
N ARG A 141 -10.43 1.31 -13.92
CA ARG A 141 -10.33 -0.12 -14.20
C ARG A 141 -10.43 -0.96 -12.94
N VAL A 142 -9.78 -0.53 -11.86
CA VAL A 142 -9.90 -1.16 -10.53
C VAL A 142 -11.36 -1.16 -10.06
N ALA A 143 -12.05 -0.03 -10.21
CA ALA A 143 -13.45 0.11 -9.84
C ALA A 143 -14.37 -0.75 -10.73
N ALA A 144 -14.14 -0.76 -12.04
CA ALA A 144 -14.94 -1.54 -12.99
C ALA A 144 -14.90 -3.06 -12.71
N GLU A 145 -13.76 -3.56 -12.24
CA GLU A 145 -13.59 -4.97 -11.86
C GLU A 145 -13.94 -5.23 -10.38
N GLY A 146 -14.25 -4.20 -9.58
CA GLY A 146 -14.58 -4.35 -8.16
C GLY A 146 -13.42 -4.91 -7.32
N LEU A 147 -12.18 -4.52 -7.63
CA LEU A 147 -10.98 -5.13 -7.08
C LEU A 147 -10.53 -4.57 -5.74
N ALA A 148 -10.95 -3.36 -5.35
CA ALA A 148 -10.50 -2.70 -4.15
C ALA A 148 -11.65 -2.14 -3.31
N ASP A 149 -11.51 -2.27 -1.99
CA ASP A 149 -12.41 -1.70 -0.99
C ASP A 149 -11.99 -0.27 -0.62
N PHE A 150 -10.67 0.02 -0.71
CA PHE A 150 -10.04 1.29 -0.31
C PHE A 150 -9.06 1.78 -1.37
N VAL A 151 -8.75 3.08 -1.31
CA VAL A 151 -7.66 3.72 -2.04
C VAL A 151 -6.63 4.26 -1.05
N ASP A 152 -5.34 4.16 -1.39
CA ASP A 152 -4.24 4.60 -0.54
C ASP A 152 -3.21 5.38 -1.37
N VAL A 153 -2.47 6.26 -0.71
CA VAL A 153 -1.41 7.08 -1.31
C VAL A 153 -0.22 7.16 -0.35
N PHE A 154 0.99 7.03 -0.87
CA PHE A 154 2.20 7.31 -0.08
C PHE A 154 2.49 8.81 -0.12
N CYS A 155 1.95 9.52 0.87
CA CYS A 155 2.11 10.96 1.04
C CYS A 155 3.29 11.27 1.93
N ASP A 156 4.48 11.46 1.34
CA ASP A 156 5.69 11.74 2.10
C ASP A 156 6.73 12.50 1.27
N GLU A 157 7.78 12.99 1.92
CA GLU A 157 8.87 13.67 1.27
C GLU A 157 9.56 12.75 0.25
N GLY A 158 9.65 13.21 -1.01
CA GLY A 158 10.21 12.43 -2.11
C GLY A 158 9.23 11.47 -2.79
N PHE A 159 7.98 11.41 -2.32
CA PHE A 159 6.88 10.63 -2.90
C PHE A 159 5.75 11.56 -3.38
N PHE A 160 4.51 11.33 -2.99
CA PHE A 160 3.38 12.16 -3.42
C PHE A 160 3.13 13.30 -2.43
N THR A 161 2.80 14.49 -2.97
CA THR A 161 2.51 15.68 -2.17
C THR A 161 1.11 15.61 -1.55
N PRO A 162 0.81 16.43 -0.52
CA PRO A 162 -0.55 16.58 0.00
C PRO A 162 -1.59 16.93 -1.08
N GLU A 163 -1.25 17.80 -2.03
CA GLU A 163 -2.15 18.23 -3.12
C GLU A 163 -2.41 17.09 -4.12
N GLU A 164 -1.41 16.28 -4.43
CA GLU A 164 -1.57 15.10 -5.28
C GLU A 164 -2.39 14.03 -4.58
N THR A 165 -2.17 13.86 -3.27
CA THR A 165 -2.92 12.94 -2.41
C THR A 165 -4.39 13.32 -2.35
N ASP A 166 -4.69 14.58 -2.13
CA ASP A 166 -6.05 15.15 -2.14
C ASP A 166 -6.79 14.80 -3.44
N ARG A 167 -6.18 15.03 -4.60
CA ARG A 167 -6.73 14.69 -5.91
C ARG A 167 -7.03 13.19 -6.08
N ILE A 168 -6.12 12.34 -5.61
CA ILE A 168 -6.27 10.87 -5.74
C ILE A 168 -7.40 10.38 -4.83
N LEU A 169 -7.47 10.87 -3.59
CA LEU A 169 -8.54 10.49 -2.66
C LEU A 169 -9.91 10.97 -3.15
N GLU A 170 -10.04 12.23 -3.62
CA GLU A 170 -11.27 12.72 -4.26
C GLU A 170 -11.72 11.85 -5.44
N ALA A 171 -10.77 11.36 -6.22
CA ALA A 171 -11.08 10.46 -7.32
C ALA A 171 -11.58 9.10 -6.82
N GLY A 172 -10.97 8.55 -5.76
CA GLY A 172 -11.38 7.29 -5.13
C GLY A 172 -12.79 7.34 -4.56
N GLU A 173 -13.16 8.46 -3.92
CA GLU A 173 -14.49 8.69 -3.37
C GLU A 173 -15.60 8.59 -4.44
N LYS A 174 -15.33 9.02 -5.67
CA LYS A 174 -16.29 8.94 -6.80
C LYS A 174 -16.64 7.48 -7.16
N TYR A 175 -15.75 6.55 -6.81
CA TYR A 175 -15.94 5.11 -6.99
C TYR A 175 -16.34 4.39 -5.70
N GLY A 176 -16.60 5.13 -4.61
CA GLY A 176 -16.99 4.57 -3.31
C GLY A 176 -15.84 3.96 -2.50
N MET A 177 -14.60 4.15 -2.92
CA MET A 177 -13.42 3.72 -2.19
C MET A 177 -13.07 4.77 -1.11
N LYS A 178 -13.05 4.35 0.15
CA LYS A 178 -12.58 5.22 1.24
C LYS A 178 -11.06 5.34 1.23
N GLY A 179 -10.57 6.50 1.65
CA GLY A 179 -9.14 6.77 1.74
C GLY A 179 -8.45 6.06 2.90
N LYS A 180 -7.23 5.66 2.66
CA LYS A 180 -6.17 5.39 3.63
C LYS A 180 -4.93 6.14 3.17
N ILE A 181 -3.97 6.41 4.03
CA ILE A 181 -2.75 7.13 3.64
C ILE A 181 -1.55 6.55 4.39
N HIS A 182 -0.47 6.22 3.66
CA HIS A 182 0.87 6.15 4.23
C HIS A 182 1.30 7.59 4.49
N ALA A 183 1.46 7.97 5.72
CA ALA A 183 1.61 9.37 6.12
C ALA A 183 2.75 9.55 7.11
N ASP A 184 3.53 10.62 6.91
CA ASP A 184 4.50 11.08 7.88
C ASP A 184 5.46 9.96 8.39
N GLU A 185 5.89 9.06 7.47
CA GLU A 185 6.81 7.95 7.74
C GLU A 185 8.26 8.42 7.78
N LEU A 186 8.67 9.15 6.74
CA LEU A 186 10.06 9.60 6.55
C LEU A 186 10.25 11.04 7.04
N ALA A 187 9.22 11.88 6.90
CA ALA A 187 9.21 13.27 7.31
C ALA A 187 7.78 13.69 7.68
N PHE A 188 7.63 14.77 8.45
CA PHE A 188 6.33 15.40 8.69
C PHE A 188 5.89 16.15 7.44
N SER A 189 5.32 15.43 6.49
CA SER A 189 4.97 15.88 5.13
C SER A 189 3.54 16.43 5.00
N GLY A 190 2.70 16.20 6.03
CA GLY A 190 1.31 16.66 6.05
C GLY A 190 0.29 15.63 5.57
N GLY A 191 0.71 14.40 5.31
CA GLY A 191 -0.18 13.29 4.93
C GLY A 191 -1.26 13.03 5.96
N SER A 192 -0.94 13.09 7.26
CA SER A 192 -1.91 12.97 8.35
C SER A 192 -3.01 14.03 8.30
N ARG A 193 -2.70 15.25 7.90
CA ARG A 193 -3.70 16.33 7.75
C ARG A 193 -4.67 16.05 6.62
N VAL A 194 -4.15 15.56 5.49
CA VAL A 194 -5.00 15.16 4.35
C VAL A 194 -5.90 14.00 4.75
N ALA A 195 -5.39 13.00 5.48
CA ALA A 195 -6.17 11.88 5.99
C ALA A 195 -7.36 12.35 6.83
N ILE A 196 -7.12 13.26 7.77
CA ILE A 196 -8.15 13.82 8.65
C ILE A 196 -9.18 14.63 7.84
N ALA A 197 -8.72 15.46 6.89
CA ALA A 197 -9.59 16.30 6.06
C ALA A 197 -10.57 15.47 5.22
N HIS A 198 -10.12 14.34 4.66
CA HIS A 198 -10.96 13.39 3.90
C HIS A 198 -11.75 12.42 4.77
N GLY A 199 -11.57 12.43 6.10
CA GLY A 199 -12.16 11.40 6.96
C GLY A 199 -11.72 10.01 6.54
N ALA A 200 -10.46 9.87 6.13
CA ALA A 200 -9.85 8.60 5.75
C ALA A 200 -10.03 7.56 6.86
N LEU A 201 -10.04 6.28 6.50
CA LEU A 201 -10.18 5.21 7.48
C LEU A 201 -9.00 5.18 8.45
N SER A 202 -7.78 5.33 7.91
CA SER A 202 -6.57 5.45 8.73
C SER A 202 -5.51 6.32 8.07
N ALA A 203 -4.59 6.80 8.90
CA ALA A 203 -3.30 7.33 8.49
C ALA A 203 -2.26 6.38 9.09
N ASP A 204 -1.60 5.63 8.23
CA ASP A 204 -0.68 4.57 8.63
C ASP A 204 0.75 5.12 8.72
N HIS A 205 1.63 4.49 9.48
CA HIS A 205 3.02 4.86 9.80
C HIS A 205 3.13 5.89 10.92
N LEU A 206 3.23 7.17 10.60
CA LEU A 206 3.27 8.30 11.56
C LEU A 206 4.56 8.36 12.41
N GLU A 207 5.66 7.69 11.98
CA GLU A 207 6.94 7.70 12.72
C GLU A 207 7.54 9.09 12.85
N ALA A 208 7.29 9.98 11.89
CA ALA A 208 7.77 11.35 11.88
C ALA A 208 6.75 12.37 12.41
N LEU A 209 5.59 11.92 12.92
CA LEU A 209 4.54 12.81 13.42
C LEU A 209 4.99 13.50 14.73
N PRO A 210 5.05 14.84 14.79
CA PRO A 210 5.41 15.54 16.00
C PRO A 210 4.25 15.53 17.02
N GLU A 211 4.55 15.86 18.29
CA GLU A 211 3.56 15.84 19.38
C GLU A 211 2.34 16.72 19.09
N GLU A 212 2.53 17.89 18.51
CA GLU A 212 1.44 18.76 18.08
C GLU A 212 0.58 18.15 16.93
N GLY A 213 1.14 17.21 16.17
CA GLY A 213 0.43 16.45 15.14
C GLY A 213 -0.54 15.45 15.74
N ILE A 214 -0.22 14.88 16.90
CA ILE A 214 -1.07 13.92 17.63
C ILE A 214 -2.42 14.53 18.00
N GLU A 215 -2.41 15.80 18.45
CA GLU A 215 -3.63 16.51 18.85
C GLU A 215 -4.64 16.66 17.69
N GLN A 216 -4.19 16.62 16.44
CA GLN A 216 -5.07 16.72 15.26
C GLN A 216 -6.00 15.50 15.13
N PHE A 217 -5.60 14.34 15.66
CA PHE A 217 -6.43 13.13 15.65
C PHE A 217 -7.49 13.15 16.76
N ARG A 218 -7.41 14.08 17.71
CA ARG A 218 -8.41 14.18 18.80
C ARG A 218 -9.79 14.50 18.24
N GLY A 219 -10.69 13.54 18.30
CA GLY A 219 -12.06 13.66 17.79
C GLY A 219 -12.18 13.48 16.27
N ALA A 220 -11.09 13.20 15.56
CA ALA A 220 -11.16 12.77 14.18
C ALA A 220 -11.76 11.35 14.06
N VAL A 221 -12.35 11.07 12.90
CA VAL A 221 -12.83 9.70 12.57
C VAL A 221 -11.70 8.81 12.03
N THR A 222 -10.64 9.44 11.59
CA THR A 222 -9.44 8.77 11.05
C THR A 222 -8.66 8.11 12.18
N MET A 223 -8.35 6.82 12.03
CA MET A 223 -7.53 6.05 12.97
C MET A 223 -6.04 6.34 12.69
N PRO A 224 -5.26 6.76 13.72
CA PRO A 224 -3.81 6.85 13.60
C PRO A 224 -3.15 5.49 13.64
#